data_959bcc362b12dd9ae897b1b6b3170d20
#
_entry.id   959bcc362b12dd9ae897b1b6b3170d20
#
_cell.length_a   1.000
_cell.length_b   1.000
_cell.length_c   1.000
_cell.angle_alpha   90.00
_cell.angle_beta   90.00
_cell.angle_gamma   90.00
#
_symmetry.space_group_name_H-M   'P 1'
#
loop_
_entity.id
_entity.type
_entity.pdbx_description
1 polymer ?
#
loop_
_entity_poly.entity_id
_entity_poly.type
_entity_poly.pdbx_seq_one_letter_code
_entity_poly.pdbx_strand_id
1 'polypeptide(L)'
;MPDLPAKTMIYVVDDDLDVLGSLQFLLETDGFDVRTFKSGAALLEDAASGSADCFVIDYKMPHMNGLDLVKRLRNRDISAPVILITGYPDEHIPQMAATAGVQYVLRKPLLDDSLIGHIRGALGERDTCH
;
A
#
# COMPACT_ATOMS: atom_id res chain seq x y z
N MET A 1 -6.47 -18.59 24.83
CA MET A 1 -7.06 -17.76 24.43
C MET A 1 -7.08 -17.74 23.09
N PRO A 2 -7.80 -17.60 22.67
CA PRO A 2 -7.81 -17.68 21.51
C PRO A 2 -7.32 -16.72 20.99
N ASP A 3 -6.85 -16.93 20.43
CA ASP A 3 -6.20 -16.33 19.80
C ASP A 3 -6.86 -15.39 18.99
N LEU A 4 -6.89 -14.19 19.35
CA LEU A 4 -7.27 -13.16 18.46
C LEU A 4 -6.25 -13.10 17.38
N PRO A 5 -6.65 -13.14 16.14
CA PRO A 5 -5.70 -12.99 15.07
C PRO A 5 -5.02 -11.64 15.22
N ALA A 6 -3.78 -11.56 14.89
CA ALA A 6 -3.07 -10.30 14.86
C ALA A 6 -3.76 -9.40 13.85
N LYS A 7 -3.84 -8.10 14.15
CA LYS A 7 -4.42 -7.17 13.20
C LYS A 7 -3.60 -7.12 11.95
N THR A 8 -4.27 -6.95 10.84
CA THR A 8 -3.59 -6.78 9.56
C THR A 8 -2.88 -5.44 9.52
N MET A 9 -1.62 -5.45 9.19
CA MET A 9 -0.79 -4.25 9.18
C MET A 9 -0.70 -3.68 7.77
N ILE A 10 -1.13 -2.43 7.62
CA ILE A 10 -1.07 -1.72 6.35
C ILE A 10 -0.04 -0.61 6.45
N TYR A 11 0.90 -0.57 5.51
CA TYR A 11 1.89 0.50 5.44
C TYR A 11 1.47 1.46 4.34
N VAL A 12 1.31 2.73 4.68
CA VAL A 12 0.85 3.76 3.75
C VAL A 12 1.98 4.75 3.50
N VAL A 13 2.29 5.01 2.25
CA VAL A 13 3.36 5.92 1.86
C VAL A 13 2.80 7.01 0.96
N ASP A 14 2.90 8.27 1.38
CA ASP A 14 2.45 9.42 0.61
C ASP A 14 3.17 10.65 1.15
N ASP A 15 3.61 11.54 0.28
CA ASP A 15 4.31 12.75 0.72
C ASP A 15 3.37 13.82 1.25
N ASP A 16 2.07 13.65 1.08
CA ASP A 16 1.07 14.59 1.57
C ASP A 16 0.59 14.14 2.95
N LEU A 17 0.91 14.90 3.99
CA LEU A 17 0.56 14.54 5.36
C LEU A 17 -0.94 14.50 5.59
N ASP A 18 -1.71 15.32 4.89
CA ASP A 18 -3.16 15.28 5.02
C ASP A 18 -3.73 13.99 4.46
N VAL A 19 -3.17 13.51 3.36
CA VAL A 19 -3.58 12.24 2.78
C VAL A 19 -3.21 11.11 3.72
N LEU A 20 -2.01 11.14 4.29
CA LEU A 20 -1.60 10.10 5.24
C LEU A 20 -2.55 10.03 6.43
N GLY A 21 -2.89 11.18 7.00
CA GLY A 21 -3.80 11.21 8.13
C GLY A 21 -5.19 10.70 7.79
N SER A 22 -5.69 11.08 6.62
CA SER A 22 -7.01 10.64 6.19
C SER A 22 -7.04 9.13 5.93
N LEU A 23 -6.02 8.61 5.29
CA LEU A 23 -5.96 7.18 5.01
C LEU A 23 -5.78 6.38 6.29
N GLN A 24 -4.97 6.89 7.20
CA GLN A 24 -4.78 6.23 8.48
C GLN A 24 -6.11 6.12 9.23
N PHE A 25 -6.85 7.22 9.30
CA PHE A 25 -8.13 7.24 9.97
C PHE A 25 -9.11 6.25 9.33
N LEU A 26 -9.20 6.30 8.01
CA LEU A 26 -10.09 5.42 7.27
C LEU A 26 -9.76 3.95 7.54
N LEU A 27 -8.51 3.58 7.44
CA LEU A 27 -8.11 2.19 7.57
C LEU A 27 -8.22 1.71 9.02
N GLU A 28 -7.85 2.54 9.98
CA GLU A 28 -7.97 2.16 11.39
C GLU A 28 -9.43 2.00 11.79
N THR A 29 -10.31 2.83 11.23
CA THR A 29 -11.74 2.70 11.49
C THR A 29 -12.27 1.36 11.00
N ASP A 30 -11.65 0.82 9.95
CA ASP A 30 -12.07 -0.46 9.41
C ASP A 30 -11.34 -1.66 10.08
N GLY A 31 -10.57 -1.41 11.10
CA GLY A 31 -9.98 -2.48 11.90
C GLY A 31 -8.55 -2.84 11.57
N PHE A 32 -7.89 -2.11 10.67
CA PHE A 32 -6.49 -2.39 10.34
C PHE A 32 -5.56 -1.65 11.29
N ASP A 33 -4.36 -2.19 11.47
CA ASP A 33 -3.27 -1.43 12.06
C ASP A 33 -2.57 -0.70 10.91
N VAL A 34 -2.14 0.52 11.15
CA VAL A 34 -1.58 1.35 10.06
C VAL A 34 -0.28 2.01 10.52
N ARG A 35 0.70 1.98 9.63
CA ARG A 35 1.90 2.80 9.79
C ARG A 35 2.01 3.70 8.58
N THR A 36 2.37 4.95 8.79
CA THR A 36 2.46 5.92 7.71
C THR A 36 3.90 6.38 7.52
N PHE A 37 4.25 6.63 6.27
CA PHE A 37 5.59 7.09 5.90
C PHE A 37 5.43 8.21 4.89
N LYS A 38 6.20 9.27 5.05
CA LYS A 38 6.07 10.43 4.17
C LYS A 38 6.98 10.36 2.94
N SER A 39 7.74 9.29 2.81
CA SER A 39 8.61 9.11 1.65
C SER A 39 8.98 7.65 1.50
N GLY A 40 9.44 7.28 0.31
CA GLY A 40 9.94 5.94 0.09
C GLY A 40 11.18 5.67 0.92
N ALA A 41 12.05 6.67 1.08
CA ALA A 41 13.25 6.51 1.89
C ALA A 41 12.89 6.20 3.34
N ALA A 42 11.87 6.86 3.88
CA ALA A 42 11.45 6.61 5.25
C ALA A 42 10.98 5.17 5.43
N LEU A 43 10.24 4.65 4.46
CA LEU A 43 9.80 3.26 4.52
C LEU A 43 11.00 2.32 4.44
N LEU A 44 11.93 2.58 3.54
CA LEU A 44 13.07 1.69 3.35
C LEU A 44 14.00 1.67 4.55
N GLU A 45 14.01 2.73 5.33
CA GLU A 45 14.80 2.78 6.55
C GLU A 45 14.14 2.08 7.73
N ASP A 46 12.87 1.74 7.61
CA ASP A 46 12.14 1.10 8.70
C ASP A 46 12.52 -0.38 8.74
N ALA A 47 13.08 -0.81 9.85
CA ALA A 47 13.52 -2.19 9.99
C ALA A 47 12.36 -3.18 9.93
N ALA A 48 11.15 -2.72 10.22
CA ALA A 48 9.97 -3.58 10.22
C ALA A 48 9.22 -3.59 8.90
N SER A 49 9.80 -3.04 7.82
CA SER A 49 9.08 -2.95 6.54
C SER A 49 8.63 -4.31 6.02
N GLY A 50 9.32 -5.38 6.39
CA GLY A 50 8.91 -6.72 5.99
C GLY A 50 7.71 -7.25 6.74
N SER A 51 7.22 -6.53 7.75
CA SER A 51 6.07 -6.95 8.54
C SER A 51 4.74 -6.49 7.99
N ALA A 52 4.75 -5.72 6.91
CA ALA A 52 3.51 -5.23 6.31
C ALA A 52 2.75 -6.38 5.65
N ASP A 53 1.45 -6.38 5.83
CA ASP A 53 0.59 -7.32 5.12
C ASP A 53 0.16 -6.75 3.77
N CYS A 54 0.16 -5.45 3.64
CA CYS A 54 -0.18 -4.77 2.40
C CYS A 54 0.43 -3.38 2.41
N PHE A 55 0.85 -2.89 1.24
CA PHE A 55 1.34 -1.54 1.09
C PHE A 55 0.36 -0.73 0.26
N VAL A 56 0.13 0.51 0.67
CA VAL A 56 -0.62 1.49 -0.12
C VAL A 56 0.37 2.63 -0.42
N ILE A 57 0.75 2.79 -1.67
CA ILE A 57 1.84 3.66 -2.06
C ILE A 57 1.40 4.66 -3.09
N ASP A 58 1.64 5.95 -2.83
CA ASP A 58 1.37 7.00 -3.79
C ASP A 58 2.41 6.96 -4.91
N TYR A 59 1.97 7.11 -6.16
CA TYR A 59 2.90 7.08 -7.28
C TYR A 59 3.82 8.29 -7.31
N LYS A 60 3.24 9.49 -7.18
CA LYS A 60 4.02 10.70 -7.37
C LYS A 60 4.58 11.19 -6.05
N MET A 61 5.84 11.01 -5.86
CA MET A 61 6.56 11.49 -4.68
C MET A 61 7.90 12.05 -5.13
N PRO A 62 8.45 13.04 -4.39
CA PRO A 62 9.77 13.57 -4.73
C PRO A 62 10.86 12.50 -4.56
N HIS A 63 11.87 12.58 -5.38
CA HIS A 63 13.08 11.75 -5.30
C HIS A 63 12.90 10.28 -5.66
N MET A 64 11.81 9.67 -5.27
CA MET A 64 11.56 8.26 -5.56
C MET A 64 10.07 8.09 -5.74
N ASN A 65 9.62 7.73 -6.93
CA ASN A 65 8.19 7.52 -7.14
C ASN A 65 7.75 6.16 -6.60
N GLY A 66 6.44 5.93 -6.59
CA GLY A 66 5.90 4.71 -6.03
C GLY A 66 6.38 3.43 -6.71
N LEU A 67 6.59 3.47 -8.02
CA LEU A 67 7.08 2.29 -8.74
C LEU A 67 8.53 1.99 -8.40
N ASP A 68 9.35 3.03 -8.22
CA ASP A 68 10.73 2.83 -7.79
C ASP A 68 10.75 2.18 -6.42
N LEU A 69 9.86 2.62 -5.52
CA LEU A 69 9.77 2.05 -4.19
C LEU A 69 9.38 0.57 -4.25
N VAL A 70 8.39 0.24 -5.08
CA VAL A 70 7.97 -1.16 -5.23
C VAL A 70 9.13 -2.03 -5.70
N LYS A 71 9.89 -1.55 -6.67
CA LYS A 71 11.04 -2.31 -7.16
C LYS A 71 12.06 -2.56 -6.07
N ARG A 72 12.29 -1.56 -5.22
CA ARG A 72 13.23 -1.73 -4.10
C ARG A 72 12.71 -2.71 -3.06
N LEU A 73 11.40 -2.70 -2.81
CA LEU A 73 10.80 -3.66 -1.89
C LEU A 73 10.94 -5.09 -2.43
N ARG A 74 10.70 -5.28 -3.72
CA ARG A 74 10.83 -6.60 -4.32
C ARG A 74 12.28 -7.07 -4.30
N ASN A 75 13.22 -6.16 -4.46
CA ASN A 75 14.64 -6.51 -4.36
C ASN A 75 15.05 -6.93 -2.96
N ARG A 76 14.27 -6.60 -1.96
CA ARG A 76 14.50 -7.03 -0.59
C ARG A 76 13.69 -8.27 -0.24
N ASP A 77 13.13 -8.94 -1.24
CA ASP A 77 12.29 -10.12 -1.04
C ASP A 77 11.03 -9.84 -0.24
N ILE A 78 10.55 -8.60 -0.28
CA ILE A 78 9.29 -8.24 0.36
C ILE A 78 8.21 -8.41 -0.71
N SER A 79 7.33 -9.37 -0.50
CA SER A 79 6.35 -9.77 -1.50
C SER A 79 4.91 -9.40 -1.16
N ALA A 80 4.69 -8.67 -0.06
CA ALA A 80 3.33 -8.29 0.31
C ALA A 80 2.65 -7.53 -0.84
N PRO A 81 1.34 -7.66 -0.99
CA PRO A 81 0.64 -6.98 -2.08
C PRO A 81 0.76 -5.46 -1.96
N VAL A 82 0.81 -4.81 -3.10
CA VAL A 82 0.94 -3.36 -3.19
C VAL A 82 -0.24 -2.80 -3.97
N ILE A 83 -0.85 -1.76 -3.43
CA ILE A 83 -1.86 -0.98 -4.13
C ILE A 83 -1.22 0.37 -4.41
N LEU A 84 -1.09 0.71 -5.68
CA LEU A 84 -0.50 1.97 -6.10
C LEU A 84 -1.62 2.98 -6.34
N ILE A 85 -1.45 4.19 -5.81
CA ILE A 85 -2.43 5.24 -5.97
C ILE A 85 -1.84 6.34 -6.84
N THR A 86 -2.56 6.78 -7.85
CA THR A 86 -2.06 7.82 -8.73
C THR A 86 -3.13 8.84 -9.05
N GLY A 87 -2.73 10.10 -9.12
CA GLY A 87 -3.59 11.17 -9.62
C GLY A 87 -3.41 11.42 -11.11
N TYR A 88 -2.48 10.69 -11.74
CA TYR A 88 -2.20 10.93 -13.13
C TYR A 88 -2.92 9.97 -14.05
N PRO A 89 -3.56 10.46 -15.09
CA PRO A 89 -4.21 9.60 -16.05
C PRO A 89 -3.20 9.11 -17.10
N ASP A 90 -2.14 8.51 -16.69
CA ASP A 90 -1.12 8.01 -17.60
C ASP A 90 -1.42 6.54 -17.89
N GLU A 91 -1.67 6.24 -19.14
CA GLU A 91 -2.04 4.89 -19.55
C GLU A 91 -0.92 3.88 -19.36
N HIS A 92 0.32 4.34 -19.25
CA HIS A 92 1.46 3.45 -19.07
C HIS A 92 1.62 2.99 -17.62
N ILE A 93 1.02 3.70 -16.66
CA ILE A 93 1.21 3.35 -15.25
C ILE A 93 0.68 1.94 -14.92
N PRO A 94 -0.53 1.55 -15.36
CA PRO A 94 -0.98 0.20 -15.03
C PRO A 94 -0.07 -0.89 -15.59
N GLN A 95 0.47 -0.70 -16.77
CA GLN A 95 1.35 -1.68 -17.37
C GLN A 95 2.68 -1.75 -16.62
N MET A 96 3.25 -0.61 -16.29
CA MET A 96 4.49 -0.56 -15.52
C MET A 96 4.30 -1.13 -14.12
N ALA A 97 3.14 -0.87 -13.52
CA ALA A 97 2.82 -1.37 -12.20
C ALA A 97 2.71 -2.90 -12.21
N ALA A 98 2.04 -3.45 -13.20
CA ALA A 98 1.92 -4.90 -13.31
C ALA A 98 3.29 -5.55 -13.44
N THR A 99 4.17 -4.95 -14.24
CA THR A 99 5.53 -5.47 -14.41
C THR A 99 6.31 -5.42 -13.10
N ALA A 100 6.06 -4.43 -12.26
CA ALA A 100 6.75 -4.30 -10.98
C ALA A 100 6.12 -5.15 -9.88
N GLY A 101 5.01 -5.82 -10.16
CA GLY A 101 4.37 -6.67 -9.15
C GLY A 101 3.35 -5.97 -8.29
N VAL A 102 2.74 -4.89 -8.78
CA VAL A 102 1.69 -4.18 -8.07
C VAL A 102 0.37 -4.91 -8.32
N GLN A 103 -0.42 -5.10 -7.25
CA GLN A 103 -1.70 -5.83 -7.37
C GLN A 103 -2.80 -4.98 -8.00
N TYR A 104 -2.91 -3.74 -7.58
CA TYR A 104 -3.96 -2.84 -8.08
C TYR A 104 -3.43 -1.44 -8.23
N VAL A 105 -3.94 -0.71 -9.21
CA VAL A 105 -3.67 0.72 -9.39
C VAL A 105 -4.98 1.46 -9.25
N LEU A 106 -5.07 2.36 -8.27
CA LEU A 106 -6.27 3.14 -8.04
C LEU A 106 -6.01 4.61 -8.37
N ARG A 107 -7.03 5.28 -8.85
CA ARG A 107 -6.90 6.70 -9.21
C ARG A 107 -7.47 7.58 -8.12
N LYS A 108 -6.81 8.70 -7.86
CA LYS A 108 -7.35 9.73 -6.98
C LYS A 108 -8.46 10.48 -7.72
N PRO A 109 -9.45 10.96 -7.00
CA PRO A 109 -9.65 10.86 -5.57
C PRO A 109 -10.14 9.46 -5.16
N LEU A 110 -9.76 9.04 -3.97
CA LEU A 110 -10.21 7.76 -3.46
C LEU A 110 -11.57 7.98 -2.80
N LEU A 111 -12.60 7.72 -3.55
CA LEU A 111 -13.97 7.96 -3.07
C LEU A 111 -14.52 6.70 -2.42
N ASP A 112 -15.31 6.89 -1.38
CA ASP A 112 -16.01 5.83 -0.69
C ASP A 112 -15.08 4.68 -0.25
N ASP A 113 -15.51 3.45 -0.33
CA ASP A 113 -14.80 2.31 0.23
C ASP A 113 -13.95 1.55 -0.76
N SER A 114 -13.64 2.14 -1.92
CA SER A 114 -12.95 1.35 -2.95
C SER A 114 -11.56 0.92 -2.52
N LEU A 115 -10.83 1.75 -1.77
CA LEU A 115 -9.50 1.37 -1.30
C LEU A 115 -9.60 0.16 -0.36
N ILE A 116 -10.54 0.20 0.60
CA ILE A 116 -10.70 -0.89 1.54
C ILE A 116 -11.07 -2.18 0.82
N GLY A 117 -11.96 -2.09 -0.15
CA GLY A 117 -12.35 -3.24 -0.94
C GLY A 117 -11.17 -3.87 -1.66
N HIS A 118 -10.28 -3.05 -2.23
CA HIS A 118 -9.11 -3.56 -2.92
C HIS A 118 -8.09 -4.16 -1.96
N ILE A 119 -7.93 -3.57 -0.77
CA ILE A 119 -7.04 -4.14 0.24
C ILE A 119 -7.56 -5.52 0.65
N ARG A 120 -8.84 -5.63 0.93
CA ARG A 120 -9.41 -6.91 1.32
C ARG A 120 -9.31 -7.92 0.20
N GLY A 121 -9.49 -7.49 -1.04
CA GLY A 121 -9.33 -8.38 -2.19
C GLY A 121 -7.90 -8.90 -2.31
N ALA A 122 -6.93 -8.02 -2.15
CA ALA A 122 -5.52 -8.42 -2.23
C ALA A 122 -5.16 -9.38 -1.11
N LEU A 123 -5.66 -9.14 0.11
CA LEU A 123 -5.40 -10.03 1.24
C LEU A 123 -6.18 -11.31 1.12
N GLY A 124 -7.40 -11.25 0.62
CA GLY A 124 -8.24 -12.42 0.48
C GLY A 124 -7.71 -13.43 -0.51
N GLU A 125 -7.00 -12.98 -1.51
CA GLU A 125 -6.39 -13.88 -2.47
C GLU A 125 -5.41 -14.84 -1.80
N ARG A 126 -4.88 -14.44 -0.66
CA ARG A 126 -3.92 -15.24 0.08
C ARG A 126 -4.63 -16.27 0.95
N ASP A 127 -5.92 -16.08 1.19
CA ASP A 127 -6.69 -16.92 2.07
C ASP A 127 -7.77 -17.67 1.33
N THR A 128 -7.67 -17.74 0.03
CA THR A 128 -8.76 -18.31 -0.75
C THR A 128 -8.73 -19.79 -0.84
N CYS A 129 -7.92 -20.40 -0.08
CA CYS A 129 -7.81 -21.82 -0.14
C CYS A 129 -8.99 -22.52 0.47
N HIS A 130 -9.93 -21.80 0.97
CA HIS A 130 -11.06 -22.55 1.54
C HIS A 130 -12.21 -22.72 0.59
#